data_ca9c2ebea33e8af5f6013baf1fefb017
#
_entry.id   ca9c2ebea33e8af5f6013baf1fefb017
#
_cell.length_a   1.000
_cell.length_b   1.000
_cell.length_c   1.000
_cell.angle_alpha   90.00
_cell.angle_beta   90.00
_cell.angle_gamma   90.00
#
_symmetry.space_group_name_H-M   'P 1'
#
loop_
_entity.id
_entity.type
_entity.pdbx_description
1 polymer ?
#
loop_
_entity_poly.entity_id
_entity_poly.type
_entity_poly.pdbx_seq_one_letter_code
_entity_poly.pdbx_strand_id
1 'polypeptide(L)'
;MMSLKSKRELLEVVQPRYLKANKAEKQKMLDEFTSVTGYHRKHAIRVLKNQVQVQNHLKGKTKTYKTIYRGEVVQALEQIWEICGQICSKRLQPYLPEAIKVLERCKEINITKDTKELLLKISSASIDRCLRPIRIKSPHGLSTTKPGSLLKNLIPVRTFTEWDEERPGFMEIDLVAHCGNTTEGQYLNTLTCTDICTGWTDVTALPRRSQEAVSQAIHFMRQRLPFALLGIDSDNGSEFINDLLYRYCLDEKITFTRSRPYKKNDQAHVEQKNWSVVRHTVGYDRWETDQEFA
;
A
#
# COMPACT_ATOMS: atom_id res chain seq x y z
N MET A 1 -31.41 9.71 -7.17
CA MET A 1 -31.01 9.14 -8.48
C MET A 1 -30.93 7.62 -8.35
N MET A 2 -31.52 6.85 -9.26
CA MET A 2 -31.50 5.38 -9.19
C MET A 2 -30.08 4.81 -9.31
N SER A 3 -29.75 3.78 -8.52
CA SER A 3 -28.48 3.07 -8.65
C SER A 3 -28.40 2.28 -9.97
N LEU A 4 -27.20 1.97 -10.44
CA LEU A 4 -27.03 1.15 -11.66
C LEU A 4 -27.65 -0.26 -11.51
N LYS A 5 -27.63 -0.81 -10.30
CA LYS A 5 -28.24 -2.09 -9.98
C LYS A 5 -29.77 -2.02 -10.13
N SER A 6 -30.40 -1.02 -9.52
CA SER A 6 -31.85 -0.82 -9.60
C SER A 6 -32.32 -0.53 -11.05
N LYS A 7 -31.51 0.19 -11.84
CA LYS A 7 -31.81 0.38 -13.28
C LYS A 7 -31.79 -0.90 -14.08
N ARG A 8 -30.91 -1.86 -13.75
CA ARG A 8 -30.86 -3.17 -14.38
C ARG A 8 -32.04 -4.05 -13.99
N GLU A 9 -32.39 -4.08 -12.72
CA GLU A 9 -33.56 -4.80 -12.20
C GLU A 9 -34.85 -4.30 -12.86
N LEU A 10 -35.01 -2.97 -12.97
CA LEU A 10 -36.14 -2.37 -13.68
C LEU A 10 -36.16 -2.76 -15.17
N LEU A 11 -35.00 -2.79 -15.83
CA LEU A 11 -34.87 -3.19 -17.22
C LEU A 11 -35.34 -4.64 -17.42
N GLU A 12 -34.96 -5.57 -16.56
CA GLU A 12 -35.34 -6.98 -16.64
C GLU A 12 -36.86 -7.17 -16.59
N VAL A 13 -37.56 -6.32 -15.83
CA VAL A 13 -39.03 -6.37 -15.72
C VAL A 13 -39.72 -5.69 -16.92
N VAL A 14 -39.22 -4.56 -17.35
CA VAL A 14 -39.86 -3.73 -18.39
C VAL A 14 -39.59 -4.27 -19.79
N GLN A 15 -38.41 -4.80 -20.07
CA GLN A 15 -38.01 -5.22 -21.41
C GLN A 15 -38.92 -6.30 -22.05
N PRO A 16 -39.31 -7.41 -21.37
CA PRO A 16 -40.20 -8.40 -21.97
C PRO A 16 -41.56 -7.81 -22.39
N ARG A 17 -42.09 -6.87 -21.59
CA ARG A 17 -43.36 -6.18 -21.87
C ARG A 17 -43.20 -5.22 -23.04
N TYR A 18 -42.12 -4.44 -23.06
CA TYR A 18 -41.81 -3.50 -24.15
C TYR A 18 -41.68 -4.19 -25.51
N LEU A 19 -41.06 -5.36 -25.57
CA LEU A 19 -40.88 -6.10 -26.81
C LEU A 19 -42.21 -6.59 -27.41
N LYS A 20 -43.16 -6.99 -26.55
CA LYS A 20 -44.49 -7.45 -26.96
C LYS A 20 -45.51 -6.37 -27.23
N ALA A 21 -45.27 -5.16 -26.73
CA ALA A 21 -46.19 -4.02 -26.77
C ALA A 21 -46.35 -3.45 -28.20
N ASN A 22 -47.51 -2.85 -28.49
CA ASN A 22 -47.77 -2.08 -29.72
C ASN A 22 -47.03 -0.75 -29.74
N LYS A 23 -47.11 0.01 -30.86
CA LYS A 23 -46.36 1.27 -31.03
C LYS A 23 -46.71 2.33 -29.99
N ALA A 24 -48.02 2.48 -29.65
CA ALA A 24 -48.50 3.48 -28.70
C ALA A 24 -48.08 3.15 -27.28
N GLU A 25 -48.17 1.88 -26.91
CA GLU A 25 -47.73 1.36 -25.60
C GLU A 25 -46.20 1.46 -25.43
N LYS A 26 -45.43 1.11 -26.47
CA LYS A 26 -43.98 1.31 -26.48
C LYS A 26 -43.57 2.73 -26.21
N GLN A 27 -44.33 3.69 -26.76
CA GLN A 27 -44.09 5.12 -26.52
C GLN A 27 -44.25 5.47 -25.04
N LYS A 28 -45.39 5.07 -24.43
CA LYS A 28 -45.69 5.32 -23.01
C LYS A 28 -44.65 4.66 -22.11
N MET A 29 -44.34 3.37 -22.32
CA MET A 29 -43.35 2.65 -21.53
C MET A 29 -41.95 3.28 -21.67
N LEU A 30 -41.61 3.81 -22.83
CA LEU A 30 -40.32 4.49 -23.00
C LEU A 30 -40.26 5.80 -22.24
N ASP A 31 -41.35 6.58 -22.22
CA ASP A 31 -41.42 7.85 -21.49
C ASP A 31 -41.35 7.62 -19.98
N GLU A 32 -42.06 6.62 -19.46
CA GLU A 32 -41.95 6.17 -18.06
C GLU A 32 -40.54 5.70 -17.70
N PHE A 33 -39.97 4.82 -18.52
CA PHE A 33 -38.65 4.28 -18.30
C PHE A 33 -37.56 5.35 -18.29
N THR A 34 -37.63 6.35 -19.18
CA THR A 34 -36.67 7.45 -19.22
C THR A 34 -36.87 8.40 -18.02
N SER A 35 -38.11 8.67 -17.59
CA SER A 35 -38.36 9.53 -16.44
C SER A 35 -37.81 8.92 -15.12
N VAL A 36 -37.97 7.61 -14.94
CA VAL A 36 -37.52 6.93 -13.73
C VAL A 36 -36.01 6.69 -13.72
N THR A 37 -35.42 6.29 -14.85
CA THR A 37 -34.00 5.94 -14.93
C THR A 37 -33.08 7.12 -15.17
N GLY A 38 -33.61 8.24 -15.72
CA GLY A 38 -32.81 9.37 -16.19
C GLY A 38 -31.96 9.05 -17.41
N TYR A 39 -32.28 7.99 -18.18
CA TYR A 39 -31.56 7.68 -19.40
C TYR A 39 -32.00 8.60 -20.56
N HIS A 40 -31.02 8.97 -21.37
CA HIS A 40 -31.35 9.63 -22.64
C HIS A 40 -32.19 8.70 -23.52
N ARG A 41 -33.23 9.23 -24.17
CA ARG A 41 -34.22 8.44 -24.95
C ARG A 41 -33.61 7.46 -25.96
N LYS A 42 -32.61 7.88 -26.73
CA LYS A 42 -31.90 6.98 -27.67
C LYS A 42 -31.20 5.81 -26.97
N HIS A 43 -30.66 6.04 -25.81
CA HIS A 43 -30.04 4.98 -25.00
C HIS A 43 -31.08 4.00 -24.45
N ALA A 44 -32.21 4.52 -23.93
CA ALA A 44 -33.30 3.69 -23.43
C ALA A 44 -33.90 2.80 -24.53
N ILE A 45 -34.11 3.32 -25.73
CA ILE A 45 -34.55 2.53 -26.88
C ILE A 45 -33.57 1.39 -27.20
N ARG A 46 -32.28 1.69 -27.22
CA ARG A 46 -31.23 0.69 -27.49
C ARG A 46 -31.23 -0.42 -26.47
N VAL A 47 -31.34 -0.08 -25.18
CA VAL A 47 -31.29 -1.03 -24.07
C VAL A 47 -32.57 -1.88 -24.04
N LEU A 48 -33.74 -1.28 -24.27
CA LEU A 48 -35.02 -1.99 -24.31
C LEU A 48 -35.22 -2.86 -25.58
N LYS A 49 -34.61 -2.51 -26.71
CA LYS A 49 -34.64 -3.34 -27.93
C LYS A 49 -33.63 -4.47 -27.97
N ASN A 50 -32.45 -4.25 -27.45
CA ASN A 50 -31.42 -5.28 -27.40
C ASN A 50 -31.85 -6.33 -26.37
N GLN A 51 -32.12 -7.55 -26.83
CA GLN A 51 -32.19 -8.69 -25.92
C GLN A 51 -30.87 -8.71 -25.14
N VAL A 52 -30.92 -8.29 -23.89
CA VAL A 52 -29.83 -8.51 -22.97
C VAL A 52 -29.75 -10.03 -22.80
N GLN A 53 -28.81 -10.64 -23.47
CA GLN A 53 -28.40 -12.00 -23.12
C GLN A 53 -27.80 -11.90 -21.70
N VAL A 54 -28.67 -11.98 -20.70
CA VAL A 54 -28.33 -11.93 -19.27
C VAL A 54 -27.43 -13.12 -18.85
N GLN A 55 -27.13 -14.04 -19.78
CA GLN A 55 -26.46 -15.28 -19.43
C GLN A 55 -24.98 -15.41 -19.79
N ASN A 56 -24.29 -14.41 -20.33
CA ASN A 56 -22.91 -14.68 -20.77
C ASN A 56 -21.86 -13.59 -20.51
N HIS A 57 -22.11 -12.58 -19.69
CA HIS A 57 -21.05 -11.64 -19.32
C HIS A 57 -20.14 -12.11 -18.17
N LEU A 58 -20.37 -13.30 -17.61
CA LEU A 58 -19.46 -13.91 -16.63
C LEU A 58 -18.41 -14.83 -17.26
N LYS A 59 -18.50 -15.05 -18.59
CA LYS A 59 -17.44 -15.73 -19.35
C LYS A 59 -16.99 -14.82 -20.48
N GLY A 60 -16.36 -13.71 -20.14
CA GLY A 60 -15.42 -13.14 -21.09
C GLY A 60 -14.48 -14.29 -21.47
N LYS A 61 -14.36 -14.62 -22.77
CA LYS A 61 -13.33 -15.54 -23.24
C LYS A 61 -12.03 -15.01 -22.69
N THR A 62 -11.58 -15.59 -21.58
CA THR A 62 -10.22 -15.38 -21.08
C THR A 62 -9.32 -15.80 -22.23
N LYS A 63 -8.73 -14.82 -22.91
CA LYS A 63 -7.67 -15.11 -23.87
C LYS A 63 -6.62 -15.87 -23.09
N THR A 64 -6.56 -17.18 -23.28
CA THR A 64 -5.49 -18.02 -22.72
C THR A 64 -4.21 -17.65 -23.47
N TYR A 65 -3.47 -16.70 -22.93
CA TYR A 65 -2.12 -16.43 -23.40
C TYR A 65 -1.24 -17.63 -23.00
N LYS A 66 -0.44 -18.14 -23.93
CA LYS A 66 0.61 -19.11 -23.60
C LYS A 66 1.48 -18.49 -22.51
N THR A 67 1.46 -19.09 -21.33
CA THR A 67 2.29 -18.64 -20.22
C THR A 67 3.72 -19.08 -20.51
N ILE A 68 4.57 -18.16 -20.93
CA ILE A 68 5.98 -18.41 -21.24
C ILE A 68 6.78 -18.63 -19.95
N TYR A 69 6.52 -17.82 -18.94
CA TYR A 69 7.19 -17.85 -17.64
C TYR A 69 6.45 -18.81 -16.68
N ARG A 70 7.01 -20.01 -16.44
CA ARG A 70 6.44 -21.05 -15.55
C ARG A 70 7.53 -22.03 -15.09
N GLY A 71 7.21 -22.84 -14.08
CA GLY A 71 8.11 -23.88 -13.57
C GLY A 71 9.46 -23.27 -13.10
N GLU A 72 10.56 -23.80 -13.62
CA GLU A 72 11.92 -23.37 -13.30
C GLU A 72 12.14 -21.86 -13.39
N VAL A 73 11.57 -21.19 -14.40
CA VAL A 73 11.74 -19.74 -14.57
C VAL A 73 11.15 -18.96 -13.40
N VAL A 74 9.98 -19.37 -12.90
CA VAL A 74 9.33 -18.72 -11.76
C VAL A 74 10.08 -19.03 -10.46
N GLN A 75 10.54 -20.26 -10.28
CA GLN A 75 11.35 -20.64 -9.10
C GLN A 75 12.67 -19.87 -9.04
N ALA A 76 13.38 -19.79 -10.17
CA ALA A 76 14.61 -19.01 -10.23
C ALA A 76 14.36 -17.51 -10.00
N LEU A 77 13.26 -16.97 -10.56
CA LEU A 77 12.87 -15.59 -10.33
C LEU A 77 12.53 -15.31 -8.86
N GLU A 78 11.82 -16.23 -8.19
CA GLU A 78 11.49 -16.16 -6.77
C GLU A 78 12.78 -16.15 -5.93
N GLN A 79 13.68 -17.10 -6.15
CA GLN A 79 14.94 -17.19 -5.44
C GLN A 79 15.79 -15.92 -5.60
N ILE A 80 15.93 -15.41 -6.83
CA ILE A 80 16.65 -14.16 -7.09
C ILE A 80 15.96 -12.98 -6.40
N TRP A 81 14.61 -12.91 -6.44
CA TRP A 81 13.84 -11.85 -5.81
C TRP A 81 13.99 -11.83 -4.29
N GLU A 82 14.01 -13.01 -3.64
CA GLU A 82 14.25 -13.15 -2.19
C GLU A 82 15.66 -12.71 -1.82
N ILE A 83 16.70 -13.20 -2.53
CA ILE A 83 18.10 -12.79 -2.29
C ILE A 83 18.28 -11.28 -2.50
N CYS A 84 17.60 -10.69 -3.49
CA CYS A 84 17.61 -9.24 -3.70
C CYS A 84 16.76 -8.44 -2.69
N GLY A 85 16.29 -9.05 -1.61
CA GLY A 85 15.52 -8.39 -0.56
C GLY A 85 14.13 -7.99 -1.01
N GLN A 86 13.49 -8.79 -1.85
CA GLN A 86 12.10 -8.64 -2.30
C GLN A 86 11.76 -7.27 -2.93
N ILE A 87 12.73 -6.65 -3.60
CA ILE A 87 12.56 -5.36 -4.27
C ILE A 87 11.45 -5.39 -5.32
N CYS A 88 10.87 -4.20 -5.62
CA CYS A 88 9.80 -4.11 -6.60
C CYS A 88 10.25 -4.49 -8.02
N SER A 89 9.33 -4.99 -8.84
CA SER A 89 9.59 -5.45 -10.20
C SER A 89 10.27 -4.42 -11.10
N LYS A 90 9.95 -3.14 -10.92
CA LYS A 90 10.56 -2.03 -11.69
C LYS A 90 12.05 -1.84 -11.38
N ARG A 91 12.49 -2.16 -10.15
CA ARG A 91 13.91 -2.14 -9.75
C ARG A 91 14.57 -3.47 -10.07
N LEU A 92 13.87 -4.59 -9.86
CA LEU A 92 14.42 -5.92 -10.11
C LEU A 92 14.73 -6.13 -11.60
N GLN A 93 13.84 -5.73 -12.51
CA GLN A 93 13.97 -5.98 -13.93
C GLN A 93 15.29 -5.45 -14.52
N PRO A 94 15.69 -4.19 -14.36
CA PRO A 94 16.97 -3.71 -14.85
C PRO A 94 18.19 -4.29 -14.10
N TYR A 95 18.01 -4.76 -12.88
CA TYR A 95 19.05 -5.36 -12.05
C TYR A 95 19.28 -6.85 -12.32
N LEU A 96 18.29 -7.57 -12.89
CA LEU A 96 18.38 -9.01 -13.16
C LEU A 96 19.68 -9.46 -13.87
N PRO A 97 20.16 -8.78 -14.91
CA PRO A 97 21.39 -9.21 -15.59
C PRO A 97 22.60 -9.23 -14.66
N GLU A 98 22.75 -8.22 -13.83
CA GLU A 98 23.83 -8.12 -12.83
C GLU A 98 23.66 -9.15 -11.72
N ALA A 99 22.44 -9.26 -11.16
CA ALA A 99 22.12 -10.22 -10.11
C ALA A 99 22.41 -11.64 -10.55
N ILE A 100 21.94 -12.07 -11.71
CA ILE A 100 22.19 -13.42 -12.25
C ILE A 100 23.69 -13.68 -12.38
N LYS A 101 24.46 -12.74 -12.95
CA LYS A 101 25.91 -12.88 -13.13
C LYS A 101 26.64 -13.07 -11.79
N VAL A 102 26.27 -12.30 -10.77
CA VAL A 102 26.87 -12.40 -9.43
C VAL A 102 26.50 -13.71 -8.76
N LEU A 103 25.21 -14.07 -8.76
CA LEU A 103 24.70 -15.27 -8.10
C LEU A 103 25.23 -16.57 -8.73
N GLU A 104 25.37 -16.62 -10.06
CA GLU A 104 26.05 -17.76 -10.73
C GLU A 104 27.53 -17.87 -10.33
N ARG A 105 28.24 -16.73 -10.29
CA ARG A 105 29.64 -16.69 -9.87
C ARG A 105 29.83 -17.16 -8.42
N CYS A 106 28.89 -16.79 -7.53
CA CYS A 106 28.90 -17.20 -6.12
C CYS A 106 28.31 -18.60 -5.91
N LYS A 107 27.83 -19.28 -6.97
CA LYS A 107 27.18 -20.59 -6.93
C LYS A 107 25.90 -20.62 -6.07
N GLU A 108 25.25 -19.49 -5.89
CA GLU A 108 23.98 -19.35 -5.14
C GLU A 108 22.78 -19.79 -5.99
N ILE A 109 22.88 -19.71 -7.33
CA ILE A 109 21.86 -20.20 -8.24
C ILE A 109 22.48 -21.11 -9.31
N ASN A 110 21.71 -22.11 -9.70
CA ASN A 110 22.05 -22.97 -10.85
C ASN A 110 20.85 -23.02 -11.80
N ILE A 111 20.93 -22.27 -12.90
CA ILE A 111 19.87 -22.14 -13.87
C ILE A 111 20.28 -22.59 -15.26
N THR A 112 19.36 -23.15 -16.01
CA THR A 112 19.59 -23.58 -17.39
C THR A 112 19.77 -22.36 -18.31
N LYS A 113 20.46 -22.54 -19.45
CA LYS A 113 20.63 -21.45 -20.43
C LYS A 113 19.29 -20.89 -20.91
N ASP A 114 18.31 -21.74 -21.14
CA ASP A 114 16.96 -21.33 -21.57
C ASP A 114 16.25 -20.50 -20.49
N THR A 115 16.33 -20.90 -19.22
CA THR A 115 15.80 -20.15 -18.09
C THR A 115 16.46 -18.78 -17.96
N LYS A 116 17.77 -18.72 -18.09
CA LYS A 116 18.54 -17.46 -18.07
C LYS A 116 18.10 -16.53 -19.20
N GLU A 117 17.98 -17.02 -20.42
CA GLU A 117 17.52 -16.18 -21.54
C GLU A 117 16.12 -15.63 -21.33
N LEU A 118 15.21 -16.42 -20.77
CA LEU A 118 13.86 -15.99 -20.44
C LEU A 118 13.86 -14.92 -19.33
N LEU A 119 14.67 -15.09 -18.28
CA LEU A 119 14.82 -14.10 -17.22
C LEU A 119 15.40 -12.78 -17.70
N LEU A 120 16.34 -12.80 -18.63
CA LEU A 120 16.91 -11.59 -19.22
C LEU A 120 15.92 -10.83 -20.13
N LYS A 121 14.91 -11.52 -20.68
CA LYS A 121 13.86 -10.92 -21.53
C LYS A 121 12.59 -10.56 -20.77
N ILE A 122 12.50 -10.86 -19.47
CA ILE A 122 11.27 -10.67 -18.70
C ILE A 122 10.98 -9.18 -18.48
N SER A 123 9.71 -8.78 -18.63
CA SER A 123 9.28 -7.42 -18.32
C SER A 123 8.89 -7.27 -16.84
N SER A 124 8.96 -6.06 -16.29
CA SER A 124 8.52 -5.76 -14.92
C SER A 124 7.07 -6.19 -14.65
N ALA A 125 6.16 -6.00 -15.61
CA ALA A 125 4.79 -6.46 -15.51
C ALA A 125 4.66 -8.00 -15.49
N SER A 126 5.56 -8.72 -16.15
CA SER A 126 5.60 -10.19 -16.11
C SER A 126 6.16 -10.68 -14.77
N ILE A 127 7.18 -10.01 -14.23
CA ILE A 127 7.71 -10.26 -12.89
C ILE A 127 6.59 -10.12 -11.86
N ASP A 128 5.82 -9.03 -11.89
CA ASP A 128 4.70 -8.83 -10.96
C ASP A 128 3.66 -9.94 -11.04
N ARG A 129 3.33 -10.40 -12.27
CA ARG A 129 2.38 -11.52 -12.45
C ARG A 129 2.90 -12.83 -11.91
N CYS A 130 4.18 -13.13 -12.13
CA CYS A 130 4.81 -14.36 -11.63
C CYS A 130 4.92 -14.39 -10.11
N LEU A 131 5.31 -13.27 -9.50
CA LEU A 131 5.51 -13.16 -8.05
C LEU A 131 4.21 -12.88 -7.26
N ARG A 132 3.12 -12.49 -7.93
CA ARG A 132 1.84 -12.20 -7.25
C ARG A 132 1.31 -13.34 -6.38
N PRO A 133 1.28 -14.62 -6.82
CA PRO A 133 0.82 -15.71 -5.98
C PRO A 133 1.67 -15.92 -4.73
N ILE A 134 2.98 -15.66 -4.83
CA ILE A 134 3.94 -15.79 -3.75
C ILE A 134 3.72 -14.67 -2.74
N ARG A 135 3.64 -13.42 -3.20
CA ARG A 135 3.39 -12.24 -2.36
C ARG A 135 2.06 -12.33 -1.60
N ILE A 136 1.01 -12.94 -2.18
CA ILE A 136 -0.29 -13.13 -1.50
C ILE A 136 -0.17 -14.12 -0.33
N LYS A 137 0.72 -15.10 -0.42
CA LYS A 137 0.96 -16.08 0.64
C LYS A 137 1.86 -15.54 1.77
N SER A 138 2.63 -14.48 1.48
CA SER A 138 3.49 -13.85 2.48
C SER A 138 2.66 -13.04 3.49
N PRO A 139 3.04 -13.01 4.77
CA PRO A 139 2.39 -12.19 5.78
C PRO A 139 2.40 -10.70 5.36
N HIS A 140 1.30 -10.00 5.63
CA HIS A 140 1.17 -8.58 5.34
C HIS A 140 0.84 -7.84 6.62
N GLY A 141 1.47 -6.68 6.84
CA GLY A 141 1.14 -5.80 7.95
C GLY A 141 -0.26 -5.20 7.80
N LEU A 142 -0.97 -5.08 8.92
CA LEU A 142 -2.27 -4.40 9.00
C LEU A 142 -2.07 -2.92 9.29
N SER A 143 -2.90 -2.06 8.68
CA SER A 143 -2.91 -0.63 8.99
C SER A 143 -3.62 -0.40 10.32
N THR A 144 -2.91 0.23 11.28
CA THR A 144 -3.42 0.50 12.63
C THR A 144 -3.59 2.00 12.90
N THR A 145 -3.27 2.87 11.93
CA THR A 145 -3.30 4.31 12.09
C THR A 145 -4.72 4.83 12.30
N LYS A 146 -4.94 5.52 13.43
CA LYS A 146 -6.18 6.25 13.72
C LYS A 146 -5.89 7.76 13.66
N PRO A 147 -6.66 8.56 12.91
CA PRO A 147 -6.39 10.00 12.78
C PRO A 147 -6.49 10.73 14.11
N GLY A 148 -5.47 11.50 14.50
CA GLY A 148 -5.54 12.49 15.55
C GLY A 148 -6.42 13.68 15.12
N SER A 149 -7.17 14.35 16.03
CA SER A 149 -8.21 15.28 15.58
C SER A 149 -8.02 16.75 15.99
N LEU A 150 -7.57 17.04 17.21
CA LEU A 150 -7.67 18.41 17.75
C LEU A 150 -6.48 19.32 17.42
N LEU A 151 -5.27 18.80 17.40
CA LEU A 151 -4.03 19.60 17.20
C LEU A 151 -3.59 19.74 15.75
N LYS A 152 -4.30 19.10 14.81
CA LYS A 152 -3.92 19.12 13.38
C LYS A 152 -3.76 20.52 12.79
N ASN A 153 -4.56 21.48 13.25
CA ASN A 153 -4.51 22.85 12.73
C ASN A 153 -3.31 23.66 13.25
N LEU A 154 -2.67 23.21 14.34
CA LEU A 154 -1.51 23.87 14.94
C LEU A 154 -0.18 23.34 14.37
N ILE A 155 -0.19 22.10 13.87
CA ILE A 155 1.01 21.46 13.33
C ILE A 155 1.01 21.64 11.81
N PRO A 156 2.01 22.33 11.22
CA PRO A 156 2.09 22.59 9.80
C PRO A 156 2.15 21.28 9.00
N VAL A 157 1.56 21.29 7.82
CA VAL A 157 1.70 20.19 6.84
C VAL A 157 2.98 20.41 6.05
N ARG A 158 3.80 19.40 5.92
CA ARG A 158 4.96 19.39 5.03
C ARG A 158 4.79 18.33 3.94
N THR A 159 5.27 18.62 2.73
CA THR A 159 5.13 17.74 1.57
C THR A 159 6.49 17.22 1.12
N PHE A 160 6.52 16.06 0.47
CA PHE A 160 7.77 15.48 -0.05
C PHE A 160 8.60 16.45 -0.90
N THR A 161 7.97 17.35 -1.64
CA THR A 161 8.66 18.34 -2.49
C THR A 161 9.33 19.46 -1.70
N GLU A 162 9.05 19.59 -0.41
CA GLU A 162 9.64 20.59 0.49
C GLU A 162 10.83 20.03 1.29
N TRP A 163 11.16 18.76 1.07
CA TRP A 163 12.30 18.10 1.66
C TRP A 163 13.58 18.40 0.86
N ASP A 164 14.21 19.51 1.16
CA ASP A 164 15.51 19.91 0.61
C ASP A 164 16.47 20.19 1.77
N GLU A 165 16.59 19.20 2.67
CA GLU A 165 17.43 19.33 3.85
C GLU A 165 18.88 18.97 3.52
N GLU A 166 19.74 19.96 3.47
CA GLU A 166 21.16 19.77 3.20
C GLU A 166 21.99 19.39 4.45
N ARG A 167 21.37 19.40 5.64
CA ARG A 167 22.01 19.08 6.91
C ARG A 167 21.24 18.05 7.72
N PRO A 168 21.95 17.18 8.47
CA PRO A 168 21.31 16.20 9.35
C PRO A 168 20.49 16.84 10.46
N GLY A 169 19.45 16.12 10.92
CA GLY A 169 18.65 16.49 12.08
C GLY A 169 17.16 16.65 11.82
N PHE A 170 16.71 16.55 10.58
CA PHE A 170 15.29 16.49 10.24
C PHE A 170 14.88 15.03 10.02
N MET A 171 14.01 14.53 10.91
CA MET A 171 13.67 13.11 11.01
C MET A 171 12.23 12.86 10.60
N GLU A 172 12.00 11.89 9.72
CA GLU A 172 10.68 11.25 9.57
C GLU A 172 10.51 10.16 10.63
N ILE A 173 9.35 10.12 11.29
CA ILE A 173 9.03 9.12 12.31
C ILE A 173 7.75 8.37 11.99
N ASP A 174 7.73 7.06 12.25
CA ASP A 174 6.55 6.21 12.06
C ASP A 174 6.57 5.01 13.03
N LEU A 175 5.40 4.39 13.23
CA LEU A 175 5.23 3.20 14.06
C LEU A 175 4.94 1.94 13.26
N VAL A 176 5.75 0.92 13.49
CA VAL A 176 5.51 -0.42 12.96
C VAL A 176 4.83 -1.26 14.03
N ALA A 177 3.59 -1.70 13.77
CA ALA A 177 2.81 -2.52 14.68
C ALA A 177 3.15 -4.01 14.50
N HIS A 178 3.48 -4.72 15.57
CA HIS A 178 3.73 -6.16 15.58
C HIS A 178 2.47 -6.92 16.03
N CYS A 179 1.37 -6.74 15.29
CA CYS A 179 0.04 -7.27 15.62
C CYS A 179 -0.28 -8.61 14.94
N GLY A 180 0.60 -9.14 14.08
CA GLY A 180 0.31 -10.34 13.30
C GLY A 180 -0.95 -10.18 12.44
N ASN A 181 -1.83 -11.16 12.50
CA ASN A 181 -3.04 -11.21 11.70
C ASN A 181 -4.26 -10.53 12.35
N THR A 182 -4.14 -9.96 13.55
CA THR A 182 -5.23 -9.28 14.27
C THR A 182 -4.74 -8.04 14.99
N THR A 183 -5.55 -6.99 15.00
CA THR A 183 -5.28 -5.76 15.74
C THR A 183 -5.94 -5.74 17.12
N GLU A 184 -6.54 -6.83 17.54
CA GLU A 184 -7.17 -6.95 18.87
C GLU A 184 -6.13 -7.14 19.97
N GLY A 185 -6.41 -6.62 21.17
CA GLY A 185 -5.53 -6.71 22.32
C GLY A 185 -4.32 -5.78 22.28
N GLN A 186 -3.34 -6.07 23.14
CA GLN A 186 -2.07 -5.35 23.20
C GLN A 186 -1.01 -6.09 22.38
N TYR A 187 -0.12 -5.34 21.77
CA TYR A 187 1.02 -5.85 21.01
C TYR A 187 2.12 -4.81 20.99
N LEU A 188 3.33 -5.29 20.78
CA LEU A 188 4.52 -4.45 20.71
C LEU A 188 4.50 -3.62 19.42
N ASN A 189 5.22 -2.50 19.46
CA ASN A 189 5.42 -1.63 18.32
C ASN A 189 6.90 -1.28 18.21
N THR A 190 7.33 -0.87 17.05
CA THR A 190 8.66 -0.26 16.86
C THR A 190 8.48 1.15 16.36
N LEU A 191 9.03 2.13 17.07
CA LEU A 191 9.22 3.48 16.54
C LEU A 191 10.45 3.49 15.65
N THR A 192 10.27 3.89 14.40
CA THR A 192 11.34 4.10 13.42
C THR A 192 11.52 5.60 13.25
N CYS A 193 12.77 6.04 13.27
CA CYS A 193 13.16 7.43 13.08
C CYS A 193 14.25 7.48 12.01
N THR A 194 14.01 8.22 10.91
CA THR A 194 14.93 8.26 9.76
C THR A 194 15.29 9.70 9.42
N ASP A 195 16.57 10.03 9.44
CA ASP A 195 17.08 11.33 8.99
C ASP A 195 16.98 11.46 7.48
N ILE A 196 16.40 12.55 7.02
CA ILE A 196 16.09 12.79 5.62
C ILE A 196 17.36 13.02 4.80
N CYS A 197 18.30 13.77 5.37
CA CYS A 197 19.55 14.11 4.70
C CYS A 197 20.49 12.91 4.53
N THR A 198 20.73 12.16 5.60
CA THR A 198 21.75 11.11 5.65
C THR A 198 21.18 9.71 5.47
N GLY A 199 19.86 9.51 5.69
CA GLY A 199 19.25 8.19 5.80
C GLY A 199 19.62 7.43 7.08
N TRP A 200 20.30 8.09 8.05
CA TRP A 200 20.51 7.53 9.39
C TRP A 200 19.18 7.06 9.97
N THR A 201 19.15 5.85 10.48
CA THR A 201 17.93 5.26 11.00
C THR A 201 18.16 4.70 12.38
N ASP A 202 17.34 5.11 13.34
CA ASP A 202 17.28 4.55 14.68
C ASP A 202 15.91 3.92 14.91
N VAL A 203 15.87 2.83 15.67
CA VAL A 203 14.65 2.10 15.99
C VAL A 203 14.56 1.82 17.48
N THR A 204 13.36 1.93 18.03
CA THR A 204 13.12 1.66 19.46
C THR A 204 11.84 0.87 19.62
N ALA A 205 11.92 -0.27 20.33
CA ALA A 205 10.75 -1.07 20.69
C ALA A 205 9.87 -0.30 21.69
N LEU A 206 8.57 -0.45 21.55
CA LEU A 206 7.57 0.13 22.45
C LEU A 206 6.63 -0.97 22.94
N PRO A 207 6.34 -1.02 24.27
CA PRO A 207 5.44 -2.02 24.81
C PRO A 207 3.98 -1.84 24.35
N ARG A 208 3.65 -0.62 23.93
CA ARG A 208 2.30 -0.26 23.46
C ARG A 208 2.33 1.03 22.65
N ARG A 209 1.28 1.22 21.85
CA ARG A 209 1.05 2.45 21.09
C ARG A 209 0.39 3.50 21.98
N SER A 210 1.19 4.22 22.75
CA SER A 210 0.72 5.34 23.59
C SER A 210 1.55 6.60 23.37
N GLN A 211 0.96 7.74 23.68
CA GLN A 211 1.62 9.06 23.56
C GLN A 211 2.86 9.13 24.44
N GLU A 212 2.78 8.59 25.65
CA GLU A 212 3.86 8.57 26.64
C GLU A 212 5.02 7.69 26.16
N ALA A 213 4.72 6.48 25.65
CA ALA A 213 5.75 5.57 25.14
C ALA A 213 6.47 6.15 23.93
N VAL A 214 5.75 6.80 23.01
CA VAL A 214 6.33 7.48 21.85
C VAL A 214 7.21 8.65 22.30
N SER A 215 6.73 9.49 23.22
CA SER A 215 7.51 10.64 23.71
C SER A 215 8.80 10.20 24.41
N GLN A 216 8.75 9.16 25.25
CA GLN A 216 9.93 8.58 25.89
C GLN A 216 10.92 8.01 24.87
N ALA A 217 10.42 7.28 23.87
CA ALA A 217 11.26 6.73 22.82
C ALA A 217 11.97 7.82 22.02
N ILE A 218 11.28 8.90 21.65
CA ILE A 218 11.90 10.05 20.96
C ILE A 218 12.98 10.69 21.83
N HIS A 219 12.74 10.82 23.14
CA HIS A 219 13.74 11.33 24.07
C HIS A 219 15.00 10.45 24.13
N PHE A 220 14.85 9.13 24.20
CA PHE A 220 15.97 8.20 24.16
C PHE A 220 16.70 8.19 22.82
N MET A 221 15.97 8.20 21.71
CA MET A 221 16.54 8.27 20.38
C MET A 221 17.37 9.55 20.20
N ARG A 222 16.88 10.69 20.66
CA ARG A 222 17.61 11.96 20.61
C ARG A 222 18.99 11.89 21.28
N GLN A 223 19.11 11.14 22.37
CA GLN A 223 20.40 10.96 23.07
C GLN A 223 21.41 10.10 22.29
N ARG A 224 20.92 9.25 21.38
CA ARG A 224 21.76 8.36 20.56
C ARG A 224 22.11 8.98 19.19
N LEU A 225 21.43 10.03 18.77
CA LEU A 225 21.70 10.68 17.50
C LEU A 225 23.11 11.27 17.47
N PRO A 226 23.89 11.07 16.39
CA PRO A 226 25.22 11.66 16.25
C PRO A 226 25.18 13.15 15.84
N PHE A 227 23.99 13.73 15.74
CA PHE A 227 23.73 15.13 15.37
C PHE A 227 22.53 15.68 16.17
N ALA A 228 22.36 16.99 16.16
CA ALA A 228 21.24 17.64 16.84
C ALA A 228 19.91 17.33 16.14
N LEU A 229 18.86 17.00 16.92
CA LEU A 229 17.49 16.86 16.42
C LEU A 229 16.91 18.26 16.17
N LEU A 230 16.67 18.61 14.92
CA LEU A 230 16.20 19.92 14.47
C LEU A 230 14.71 19.93 14.14
N GLY A 231 14.19 18.81 13.63
CA GLY A 231 12.80 18.70 13.25
C GLY A 231 12.31 17.26 13.25
N ILE A 232 11.00 17.11 13.41
CA ILE A 232 10.28 15.84 13.36
C ILE A 232 9.12 16.00 12.39
N ASP A 233 8.97 15.05 11.45
CA ASP A 233 7.79 14.86 10.62
C ASP A 233 7.14 13.53 10.94
N SER A 234 5.82 13.54 11.17
CA SER A 234 5.07 12.33 11.49
C SER A 234 3.84 12.16 10.59
N ASP A 235 3.24 10.98 10.63
CA ASP A 235 1.91 10.78 10.09
C ASP A 235 0.85 11.50 10.93
N ASN A 236 -0.43 11.36 10.57
CA ASN A 236 -1.54 11.96 11.29
C ASN A 236 -2.07 11.10 12.45
N GLY A 237 -1.30 10.14 12.94
CA GLY A 237 -1.68 9.27 14.05
C GLY A 237 -1.85 10.04 15.36
N SER A 238 -2.81 9.60 16.20
CA SER A 238 -3.07 10.24 17.50
C SER A 238 -1.93 10.08 18.50
N GLU A 239 -1.08 9.10 18.31
CA GLU A 239 0.15 8.86 19.08
C GLU A 239 1.22 9.92 18.84
N PHE A 240 1.22 10.56 17.65
CA PHE A 240 2.10 11.65 17.31
C PHE A 240 1.39 13.00 17.44
N ILE A 241 0.17 13.12 16.92
CA ILE A 241 -0.60 14.37 16.96
C ILE A 241 -1.28 14.50 18.33
N ASN A 242 -0.50 14.88 19.33
CA ASN A 242 -0.94 15.05 20.71
C ASN A 242 -0.21 16.22 21.39
N ASP A 243 -0.78 16.68 22.50
CA ASP A 243 -0.27 17.85 23.25
C ASP A 243 1.10 17.59 23.89
N LEU A 244 1.37 16.35 24.31
CA LEU A 244 2.64 15.99 24.95
C LEU A 244 3.83 16.15 23.99
N LEU A 245 3.74 15.56 22.80
CA LEU A 245 4.80 15.67 21.78
C LEU A 245 4.88 17.09 21.22
N TYR A 246 3.75 17.75 21.02
CA TYR A 246 3.73 19.14 20.54
C TYR A 246 4.44 20.09 21.51
N ARG A 247 4.14 20.02 22.82
CA ARG A 247 4.83 20.82 23.84
C ARG A 247 6.31 20.48 23.93
N TYR A 248 6.65 19.19 23.94
CA TYR A 248 8.05 18.77 23.92
C TYR A 248 8.82 19.40 22.76
N CYS A 249 8.26 19.40 21.56
CA CYS A 249 8.92 20.02 20.42
C CYS A 249 9.05 21.54 20.55
N LEU A 250 8.05 22.23 21.13
CA LEU A 250 8.12 23.65 21.38
C LEU A 250 9.20 24.01 22.42
N ASP A 251 9.23 23.31 23.55
CA ASP A 251 10.16 23.54 24.66
C ASP A 251 11.61 23.32 24.20
N GLU A 252 11.85 22.31 23.42
CA GLU A 252 13.15 21.94 22.90
C GLU A 252 13.53 22.64 21.59
N LYS A 253 12.67 23.52 21.08
CA LYS A 253 12.84 24.25 19.79
C LYS A 253 13.03 23.32 18.58
N ILE A 254 12.34 22.19 18.59
CA ILE A 254 12.30 21.22 17.48
C ILE A 254 11.14 21.58 16.56
N THR A 255 11.40 21.71 15.28
CA THR A 255 10.34 21.93 14.28
C THR A 255 9.46 20.67 14.20
N PHE A 256 8.15 20.82 14.43
CA PHE A 256 7.23 19.71 14.32
C PHE A 256 6.29 19.89 13.12
N THR A 257 6.31 18.93 12.19
CA THR A 257 5.48 18.91 10.99
C THR A 257 4.73 17.59 10.86
N ARG A 258 3.78 17.55 9.96
CA ARG A 258 3.02 16.34 9.65
C ARG A 258 2.80 16.19 8.16
N SER A 259 2.69 14.95 7.70
CA SER A 259 2.38 14.59 6.32
C SER A 259 0.91 14.88 5.97
N ARG A 260 0.62 14.97 4.67
CA ARG A 260 -0.76 15.04 4.17
C ARG A 260 -1.48 13.71 4.39
N PRO A 261 -2.76 13.73 4.80
CA PRO A 261 -3.55 12.51 4.90
C PRO A 261 -3.56 11.73 3.56
N TYR A 262 -3.35 10.42 3.63
CA TYR A 262 -3.40 9.50 2.48
C TYR A 262 -2.35 9.75 1.39
N LYS A 263 -1.27 10.47 1.67
CA LYS A 263 -0.16 10.73 0.74
C LYS A 263 1.11 10.02 1.22
N LYS A 264 1.25 8.75 0.86
CA LYS A 264 2.38 7.89 1.26
C LYS A 264 3.76 8.44 0.87
N ASN A 265 3.84 9.20 -0.22
CA ASN A 265 5.12 9.76 -0.66
C ASN A 265 5.67 10.83 0.30
N ASP A 266 4.83 11.41 1.17
CA ASP A 266 5.26 12.46 2.10
C ASP A 266 6.12 11.90 3.24
N GLN A 267 6.14 10.56 3.45
CA GLN A 267 6.98 9.87 4.45
C GLN A 267 7.77 8.71 3.83
N ALA A 268 8.27 8.91 2.62
CA ALA A 268 8.92 7.84 1.84
C ALA A 268 10.21 7.32 2.49
N HIS A 269 10.95 8.15 3.24
CA HIS A 269 12.21 7.76 3.87
C HIS A 269 11.97 6.76 5.00
N VAL A 270 11.08 7.08 5.94
CA VAL A 270 10.77 6.18 7.06
C VAL A 270 9.98 4.94 6.61
N GLU A 271 9.04 5.06 5.67
CA GLU A 271 8.31 3.89 5.13
C GLU A 271 9.25 2.86 4.50
N GLN A 272 10.29 3.31 3.78
CA GLN A 272 11.32 2.43 3.23
C GLN A 272 12.06 1.69 4.34
N LYS A 273 12.41 2.38 5.44
CA LYS A 273 13.15 1.79 6.57
C LYS A 273 12.29 0.85 7.41
N ASN A 274 11.01 1.15 7.57
CA ASN A 274 10.06 0.23 8.20
C ASN A 274 10.09 -1.15 7.54
N TRP A 275 10.22 -1.19 6.22
CA TRP A 275 10.33 -2.45 5.52
C TRP A 275 11.74 -3.02 5.58
N SER A 276 12.77 -2.24 5.20
CA SER A 276 14.14 -2.74 5.01
C SER A 276 14.89 -3.01 6.32
N VAL A 277 14.51 -2.37 7.41
CA VAL A 277 15.13 -2.56 8.73
C VAL A 277 14.20 -3.36 9.64
N VAL A 278 13.02 -2.81 9.97
CA VAL A 278 12.15 -3.43 10.99
C VAL A 278 11.56 -4.75 10.51
N ARG A 279 10.90 -4.77 9.34
CA ARG A 279 10.24 -5.99 8.85
C ARG A 279 11.21 -7.10 8.46
N HIS A 280 12.41 -6.76 8.01
CA HIS A 280 13.45 -7.76 7.74
C HIS A 280 14.05 -8.36 9.00
N THR A 281 14.10 -7.61 10.11
CA THR A 281 14.66 -8.07 11.37
C THR A 281 13.63 -8.79 12.23
N VAL A 282 12.44 -8.19 12.40
CA VAL A 282 11.40 -8.63 13.34
C VAL A 282 10.31 -9.45 12.67
N GLY A 283 10.12 -9.30 11.35
CA GLY A 283 9.09 -10.01 10.61
C GLY A 283 7.69 -9.40 10.74
N TYR A 284 6.67 -10.23 10.49
CA TYR A 284 5.25 -9.88 10.54
C TYR A 284 4.48 -10.61 11.65
N ASP A 285 5.19 -11.31 12.50
CA ASP A 285 4.59 -12.07 13.59
C ASP A 285 4.00 -11.15 14.66
N ARG A 286 3.23 -11.75 15.56
CA ARG A 286 2.66 -11.06 16.69
C ARG A 286 3.62 -11.15 17.87
N TRP A 287 3.92 -9.98 18.46
CA TRP A 287 4.76 -9.82 19.62
C TRP A 287 3.99 -9.07 20.71
N GLU A 288 3.84 -9.63 21.89
CA GLU A 288 2.95 -9.07 22.91
C GLU A 288 3.43 -9.26 24.35
N THR A 289 4.48 -10.03 24.58
CA THR A 289 4.96 -10.34 25.93
C THR A 289 6.11 -9.44 26.38
N ASP A 290 6.25 -9.25 27.69
CA ASP A 290 7.37 -8.50 28.27
C ASP A 290 8.72 -9.19 27.99
N GLN A 291 8.76 -10.49 27.83
CA GLN A 291 9.98 -11.25 27.47
C GLN A 291 10.41 -10.96 26.02
N GLU A 292 9.46 -10.76 25.11
CA GLU A 292 9.74 -10.40 23.72
C GLU A 292 10.12 -8.93 23.57
N PHE A 293 9.76 -8.11 24.56
CA PHE A 293 10.12 -6.69 24.61
C PHE A 293 11.54 -6.47 25.15
N ALA A 294 11.99 -7.28 26.09
CA ALA A 294 13.33 -7.20 26.72
C ALA A 294 14.46 -7.60 25.77
#